data_c2d1eb2c255a24c3fef385758ec4a50c
#
_entry.id   c2d1eb2c255a24c3fef385758ec4a50c
#
_cell.length_a   1.000
_cell.length_b   1.000
_cell.length_c   1.000
_cell.angle_alpha   90.00
_cell.angle_beta   90.00
_cell.angle_gamma   90.00
#
_symmetry.space_group_name_H-M   'P 1'
#
loop_
_entity.id
_entity.type
_entity.pdbx_description
1 polymer ?
#
loop_
_entity_poly.entity_id
_entity_poly.type
_entity_poly.pdbx_seq_one_letter_code
_entity_poly.pdbx_strand_id
1 'polypeptide(L)'
;MQLLTDFLHQETEIEKQQKKTGSFVPDFSEMKTQAPHLTNDLFFHNRDIYISKHNRYAPYPLHSHQFLELNYIYSGHCQQIINGQTYTLYQGDILLMDVGSKHQIECLEEEDIVINLLFKDNNISLQSLEEMQGNNSLLYHLLLSRHSHLEISQNFIILRSEEIPKVPQLLHRMIEEYFFQKDFSQEILKHSLSILLYELARSLPNAQKKILQ
;
A
#
# COMPACT_ATOMS: atom_id res chain seq x y z
N MET A 1 -6.29 -17.07 11.11
CA MET A 1 -4.98 -16.97 10.41
C MET A 1 -4.85 -17.96 9.27
N GLN A 2 -4.99 -19.27 9.49
CA GLN A 2 -4.87 -20.28 8.40
C GLN A 2 -5.88 -20.02 7.27
N LEU A 3 -7.16 -19.77 7.56
CA LEU A 3 -8.20 -19.50 6.57
C LEU A 3 -7.86 -18.30 5.65
N LEU A 4 -7.32 -17.21 6.20
CA LEU A 4 -6.90 -16.05 5.42
C LEU A 4 -5.71 -16.39 4.52
N THR A 5 -4.73 -17.09 5.04
CA THR A 5 -3.55 -17.53 4.26
C THR A 5 -3.98 -18.41 3.09
N ASP A 6 -4.82 -19.41 3.34
CA ASP A 6 -5.33 -20.31 2.29
C ASP A 6 -6.13 -19.53 1.24
N PHE A 7 -6.93 -18.55 1.66
CA PHE A 7 -7.67 -17.66 0.75
C PHE A 7 -6.75 -16.83 -0.13
N LEU A 8 -5.71 -16.21 0.44
CA LEU A 8 -4.78 -15.34 -0.29
C LEU A 8 -3.90 -16.12 -1.27
N HIS A 9 -3.58 -17.38 -1.01
CA HIS A 9 -2.84 -18.24 -1.95
C HIS A 9 -3.67 -18.72 -3.14
N GLN A 10 -5.01 -18.65 -3.07
CA GLN A 10 -5.85 -19.03 -4.22
C GLN A 10 -5.55 -18.13 -5.42
N GLU A 11 -5.42 -18.74 -6.59
CA GLU A 11 -5.19 -18.01 -7.84
C GLU A 11 -6.45 -17.28 -8.29
N THR A 12 -6.31 -15.99 -8.63
CA THR A 12 -7.36 -15.21 -9.31
C THR A 12 -7.49 -15.63 -10.77
N GLU A 13 -8.57 -15.25 -11.45
CA GLU A 13 -8.71 -15.51 -12.89
C GLU A 13 -7.64 -14.80 -13.72
N ILE A 14 -7.20 -13.61 -13.29
CA ILE A 14 -6.10 -12.87 -13.89
C ILE A 14 -4.80 -13.64 -13.72
N GLU A 15 -4.49 -14.11 -12.51
CA GLU A 15 -3.30 -14.92 -12.24
C GLU A 15 -3.24 -16.20 -13.09
N LYS A 16 -4.38 -16.87 -13.25
CA LYS A 16 -4.47 -18.06 -14.13
C LYS A 16 -4.16 -17.74 -15.60
N GLN A 17 -4.58 -16.56 -16.06
CA GLN A 17 -4.27 -16.11 -17.42
C GLN A 17 -2.80 -15.71 -17.54
N GLN A 18 -2.26 -14.95 -16.60
CA GLN A 18 -0.86 -14.51 -16.55
C GLN A 18 0.09 -15.73 -16.49
N LYS A 19 -0.24 -16.74 -15.69
CA LYS A 19 0.53 -17.99 -15.59
C LYS A 19 0.57 -18.76 -16.92
N LYS A 20 -0.52 -18.72 -17.71
CA LYS A 20 -0.59 -19.39 -19.03
C LYS A 20 0.16 -18.62 -20.12
N THR A 21 0.11 -17.30 -20.09
CA THR A 21 0.62 -16.46 -21.18
C THR A 21 2.01 -15.89 -20.93
N GLY A 22 2.46 -15.86 -19.65
CA GLY A 22 3.68 -15.17 -19.22
C GLY A 22 3.62 -13.65 -19.43
N SER A 23 2.41 -13.09 -19.58
CA SER A 23 2.21 -11.69 -19.94
C SER A 23 1.23 -11.01 -18.99
N PHE A 24 1.42 -9.72 -18.76
CA PHE A 24 0.51 -8.89 -17.98
C PHE A 24 -0.91 -8.92 -18.54
N VAL A 25 -1.88 -9.15 -17.68
CA VAL A 25 -3.31 -9.05 -17.96
C VAL A 25 -3.85 -7.87 -17.16
N PRO A 26 -4.38 -6.83 -17.81
CA PRO A 26 -4.89 -5.65 -17.12
C PRO A 26 -6.05 -5.94 -16.18
N ASP A 27 -5.99 -5.43 -14.95
CA ASP A 27 -7.10 -5.46 -14.00
C ASP A 27 -8.25 -4.55 -14.43
N PHE A 28 -7.91 -3.46 -15.11
CA PHE A 28 -8.82 -2.43 -15.60
C PHE A 28 -8.50 -2.04 -17.04
N SER A 29 -9.50 -1.53 -17.76
CA SER A 29 -9.33 -1.08 -19.15
C SER A 29 -8.32 0.06 -19.29
N GLU A 30 -8.19 0.89 -18.28
CA GLU A 30 -7.28 2.03 -18.18
C GLU A 30 -5.81 1.59 -18.20
N MET A 31 -5.50 0.40 -17.72
CA MET A 31 -4.16 -0.18 -17.72
C MET A 31 -3.61 -0.56 -19.10
N LYS A 32 -4.41 -0.43 -20.15
CA LYS A 32 -3.98 -0.66 -21.55
C LYS A 32 -3.16 0.48 -22.12
N THR A 33 -3.08 1.62 -21.43
CA THR A 33 -2.27 2.78 -21.85
C THR A 33 -0.84 2.66 -21.33
N GLN A 34 0.09 3.39 -21.97
CA GLN A 34 1.46 3.50 -21.43
C GLN A 34 1.47 4.37 -20.19
N ALA A 35 2.04 3.85 -19.08
CA ALA A 35 2.16 4.53 -17.79
C ALA A 35 0.83 5.16 -17.31
N PRO A 36 -0.22 4.37 -17.10
CA PRO A 36 -1.55 4.86 -16.73
C PRO A 36 -1.52 5.60 -15.39
N HIS A 37 -2.43 6.56 -15.25
CA HIS A 37 -2.72 7.23 -14.00
C HIS A 37 -4.04 6.71 -13.44
N LEU A 38 -3.96 5.92 -12.37
CA LEU A 38 -5.13 5.28 -11.75
C LEU A 38 -5.91 6.29 -10.91
N THR A 39 -7.20 6.41 -11.19
CA THR A 39 -8.07 7.39 -10.55
C THR A 39 -8.83 6.81 -9.36
N ASN A 40 -9.30 7.69 -8.47
CA ASN A 40 -10.12 7.32 -7.32
C ASN A 40 -11.39 6.54 -7.73
N ASP A 41 -11.97 6.87 -8.87
CA ASP A 41 -13.23 6.28 -9.33
C ASP A 41 -13.12 4.78 -9.66
N LEU A 42 -11.92 4.29 -9.96
CA LEU A 42 -11.70 2.86 -10.20
C LEU A 42 -11.88 2.01 -8.93
N PHE A 43 -11.61 2.56 -7.75
CA PHE A 43 -11.48 1.79 -6.51
C PHE A 43 -12.52 2.14 -5.44
N PHE A 44 -12.99 3.39 -5.39
CA PHE A 44 -13.70 3.93 -4.22
C PHE A 44 -15.19 4.24 -4.45
N HIS A 45 -15.89 3.53 -5.34
CA HIS A 45 -17.29 3.83 -5.68
C HIS A 45 -18.22 4.06 -4.47
N ASN A 46 -18.14 3.20 -3.43
CA ASN A 46 -18.94 3.33 -2.21
C ASN A 46 -18.15 2.93 -0.97
N ARG A 47 -16.85 3.19 -0.96
CA ARG A 47 -15.95 2.82 0.12
C ARG A 47 -14.81 3.81 0.26
N ASP A 48 -14.29 3.93 1.47
CA ASP A 48 -13.17 4.81 1.77
C ASP A 48 -11.81 4.09 1.69
N ILE A 49 -11.83 2.75 1.80
CA ILE A 49 -10.67 1.88 1.81
C ILE A 49 -10.89 0.77 0.80
N TYR A 50 -9.86 0.47 0.02
CA TYR A 50 -9.84 -0.67 -0.89
C TYR A 50 -8.64 -1.55 -0.57
N ILE A 51 -8.86 -2.86 -0.41
CA ILE A 51 -7.81 -3.84 -0.17
C ILE A 51 -7.87 -4.92 -1.25
N SER A 52 -6.74 -5.20 -1.87
CA SER A 52 -6.62 -6.26 -2.86
C SER A 52 -5.32 -7.04 -2.69
N LYS A 53 -5.33 -8.30 -3.10
CA LYS A 53 -4.11 -9.04 -3.36
C LYS A 53 -3.59 -8.62 -4.73
N HIS A 54 -2.30 -8.29 -4.81
CA HIS A 54 -1.62 -8.03 -6.07
C HIS A 54 -1.55 -9.33 -6.90
N ASN A 55 -1.82 -9.25 -8.21
CA ASN A 55 -1.76 -10.40 -9.09
C ASN A 55 -0.30 -10.81 -9.37
N ARG A 56 -0.01 -12.10 -9.28
CA ARG A 56 1.31 -12.71 -9.50
C ARG A 56 1.54 -13.06 -10.98
N TYR A 57 2.70 -13.62 -11.29
CA TYR A 57 3.09 -14.29 -12.53
C TYR A 57 3.31 -13.39 -13.74
N ALA A 58 3.23 -12.07 -13.59
CA ALA A 58 3.65 -11.12 -14.60
C ALA A 58 4.05 -9.77 -13.95
N PRO A 59 4.99 -9.03 -14.52
CA PRO A 59 5.33 -7.72 -13.99
C PRO A 59 4.17 -6.74 -14.19
N TYR A 60 3.88 -5.96 -13.15
CA TYR A 60 2.87 -4.90 -13.22
C TYR A 60 3.51 -3.63 -13.78
N PRO A 61 2.98 -3.05 -14.87
CA PRO A 61 3.64 -1.99 -15.61
C PRO A 61 3.75 -0.68 -14.81
N LEU A 62 4.68 0.18 -15.24
CA LEU A 62 4.85 1.51 -14.68
C LEU A 62 3.53 2.27 -14.69
N HIS A 63 3.11 2.77 -13.53
CA HIS A 63 1.89 3.54 -13.34
C HIS A 63 2.04 4.57 -12.22
N SER A 64 1.01 5.39 -12.04
CA SER A 64 0.83 6.31 -10.92
C SER A 64 -0.64 6.31 -10.49
N HIS A 65 -0.94 6.91 -9.34
CA HIS A 65 -2.28 6.86 -8.76
C HIS A 65 -2.69 8.18 -8.07
N GLN A 66 -4.02 8.41 -7.92
CA GLN A 66 -4.63 9.57 -7.25
C GLN A 66 -4.88 9.37 -5.75
N PHE A 67 -4.43 8.30 -5.16
CA PHE A 67 -4.67 7.90 -3.78
C PHE A 67 -3.36 7.55 -3.08
N LEU A 68 -3.43 7.39 -1.78
CA LEU A 68 -2.35 6.81 -0.98
C LEU A 68 -2.38 5.29 -1.14
N GLU A 69 -1.23 4.70 -1.38
CA GLU A 69 -1.09 3.25 -1.52
C GLU A 69 -0.09 2.71 -0.51
N LEU A 70 -0.53 1.71 0.24
CA LEU A 70 0.31 0.93 1.13
C LEU A 70 0.41 -0.49 0.60
N ASN A 71 1.62 -0.91 0.19
CA ASN A 71 1.90 -2.30 -0.13
C ASN A 71 2.48 -2.98 1.11
N TYR A 72 1.84 -4.06 1.53
CA TYR A 72 2.27 -4.91 2.62
C TYR A 72 2.71 -6.27 2.08
N ILE A 73 3.92 -6.68 2.40
CA ILE A 73 4.45 -8.00 2.00
C ILE A 73 3.95 -9.03 3.01
N TYR A 74 2.85 -9.69 2.66
CA TYR A 74 2.22 -10.71 3.51
C TYR A 74 3.05 -11.98 3.60
N SER A 75 3.63 -12.41 2.47
CA SER A 75 4.49 -13.59 2.34
C SER A 75 5.54 -13.37 1.25
N GLY A 76 6.70 -14.00 1.39
CA GLY A 76 7.76 -13.97 0.39
C GLY A 76 8.47 -12.63 0.28
N HIS A 77 8.65 -12.15 -0.95
CA HIS A 77 9.33 -10.91 -1.24
C HIS A 77 8.71 -10.18 -2.44
N CYS A 78 9.10 -8.92 -2.65
CA CYS A 78 8.63 -8.13 -3.78
C CYS A 78 9.74 -7.16 -4.21
N GLN A 79 10.01 -7.10 -5.51
CA GLN A 79 10.86 -6.06 -6.08
C GLN A 79 9.99 -5.00 -6.75
N GLN A 80 10.23 -3.74 -6.41
CA GLN A 80 9.56 -2.58 -7.02
C GLN A 80 10.57 -1.58 -7.54
N ILE A 81 10.28 -0.99 -8.68
CA ILE A 81 11.03 0.13 -9.22
C ILE A 81 10.23 1.40 -8.97
N ILE A 82 10.74 2.27 -8.10
CA ILE A 82 10.10 3.52 -7.69
C ILE A 82 11.00 4.67 -8.13
N ASN A 83 10.47 5.59 -8.93
CA ASN A 83 11.24 6.71 -9.48
C ASN A 83 12.54 6.26 -10.19
N GLY A 84 12.51 5.07 -10.82
CA GLY A 84 13.65 4.50 -11.56
C GLY A 84 14.70 3.78 -10.70
N GLN A 85 14.47 3.64 -9.39
CA GLN A 85 15.35 2.93 -8.47
C GLN A 85 14.68 1.65 -7.95
N THR A 86 15.40 0.54 -7.95
CA THR A 86 14.89 -0.77 -7.50
C THR A 86 15.01 -0.93 -5.98
N TYR A 87 13.93 -1.36 -5.36
CA TYR A 87 13.83 -1.68 -3.94
C TYR A 87 13.32 -3.11 -3.76
N THR A 88 13.97 -3.87 -2.89
CA THR A 88 13.50 -5.20 -2.48
C THR A 88 12.86 -5.12 -1.11
N LEU A 89 11.63 -5.61 -1.02
CA LEU A 89 10.83 -5.69 0.20
C LEU A 89 10.67 -7.15 0.57
N TYR A 90 10.67 -7.45 1.86
CA TYR A 90 10.54 -8.81 2.38
C TYR A 90 9.31 -8.94 3.26
N GLN A 91 8.93 -10.16 3.60
CA GLN A 91 7.78 -10.45 4.46
C GLN A 91 7.76 -9.56 5.71
N GLY A 92 6.63 -8.90 5.93
CA GLY A 92 6.40 -7.97 7.03
C GLY A 92 6.76 -6.51 6.71
N ASP A 93 7.50 -6.25 5.63
CA ASP A 93 7.82 -4.89 5.19
C ASP A 93 6.57 -4.17 4.64
N ILE A 94 6.62 -2.85 4.74
CA ILE A 94 5.60 -1.96 4.18
C ILE A 94 6.28 -0.93 3.28
N LEU A 95 5.66 -0.68 2.14
CA LEU A 95 5.91 0.49 1.30
C LEU A 95 4.67 1.37 1.31
N LEU A 96 4.79 2.61 1.78
CA LEU A 96 3.75 3.61 1.70
C LEU A 96 4.12 4.65 0.66
N MET A 97 3.26 4.85 -0.32
CA MET A 97 3.45 5.78 -1.44
C MET A 97 2.43 6.91 -1.41
N ASP A 98 2.91 8.11 -1.67
CA ASP A 98 2.07 9.29 -1.87
C ASP A 98 1.43 9.30 -3.25
N VAL A 99 0.43 10.13 -3.42
CA VAL A 99 -0.24 10.39 -4.71
C VAL A 99 0.77 10.83 -5.75
N GLY A 100 0.59 10.34 -6.97
CA GLY A 100 1.46 10.67 -8.10
C GLY A 100 2.80 9.94 -8.10
N SER A 101 3.12 9.13 -7.08
CA SER A 101 4.29 8.26 -7.10
C SER A 101 4.25 7.35 -8.32
N LYS A 102 5.37 7.28 -9.04
CA LYS A 102 5.50 6.41 -10.21
C LYS A 102 6.23 5.14 -9.82
N HIS A 103 5.58 4.02 -9.99
CA HIS A 103 6.18 2.73 -9.66
C HIS A 103 5.75 1.62 -10.60
N GLN A 104 6.52 0.55 -10.61
CA GLN A 104 6.20 -0.74 -11.23
C GLN A 104 6.62 -1.86 -10.30
N ILE A 105 5.95 -3.01 -10.43
CA ILE A 105 6.21 -4.18 -9.60
C ILE A 105 6.74 -5.28 -10.52
N GLU A 106 7.87 -5.89 -10.14
CA GLU A 106 8.42 -7.03 -10.87
C GLU A 106 7.54 -8.28 -10.66
N CYS A 107 7.77 -9.29 -11.48
CA CYS A 107 6.99 -10.53 -11.41
C CYS A 107 7.08 -11.15 -10.01
N LEU A 108 5.93 -11.48 -9.44
CA LEU A 108 5.81 -12.20 -8.18
C LEU A 108 5.70 -13.70 -8.44
N GLU A 109 6.34 -14.49 -7.60
CA GLU A 109 6.32 -15.95 -7.63
C GLU A 109 5.12 -16.51 -6.83
N GLU A 110 4.98 -17.84 -6.80
CA GLU A 110 3.84 -18.53 -6.20
C GLU A 110 3.66 -18.22 -4.70
N GLU A 111 4.77 -18.12 -3.96
CA GLU A 111 4.78 -17.89 -2.51
C GLU A 111 4.74 -16.39 -2.14
N ASP A 112 4.90 -15.51 -3.12
CA ASP A 112 4.89 -14.08 -2.89
C ASP A 112 3.45 -13.55 -2.84
N ILE A 113 3.09 -12.97 -1.72
CA ILE A 113 1.77 -12.34 -1.52
C ILE A 113 1.98 -10.88 -1.10
N VAL A 114 1.59 -9.98 -1.98
CA VAL A 114 1.55 -8.54 -1.72
C VAL A 114 0.11 -8.10 -1.58
N ILE A 115 -0.18 -7.35 -0.53
CA ILE A 115 -1.49 -6.75 -0.28
C ILE A 115 -1.39 -5.26 -0.52
N ASN A 116 -2.23 -4.76 -1.41
CA ASN A 116 -2.41 -3.33 -1.66
C ASN A 116 -3.56 -2.82 -0.77
N LEU A 117 -3.28 -1.85 0.08
CA LEU A 117 -4.26 -1.11 0.85
C LEU A 117 -4.28 0.32 0.33
N LEU A 118 -5.37 0.69 -0.32
CA LEU A 118 -5.58 1.99 -0.95
C LEU A 118 -6.55 2.82 -0.11
N PHE A 119 -6.26 4.11 0.05
CA PHE A 119 -7.15 5.03 0.75
C PHE A 119 -6.96 6.46 0.24
N LYS A 120 -8.03 7.26 0.35
CA LYS A 120 -7.98 8.67 -0.04
C LYS A 120 -7.32 9.50 1.07
N ASP A 121 -6.72 10.62 0.70
CA ASP A 121 -6.15 11.59 1.64
C ASP A 121 -7.19 12.18 2.60
N ASN A 122 -8.43 12.39 2.13
CA ASN A 122 -9.53 12.87 2.97
C ASN A 122 -9.98 11.90 4.08
N ASN A 123 -9.48 10.67 4.07
CA ASN A 123 -9.65 9.73 5.19
C ASN A 123 -8.75 10.06 6.38
N ILE A 124 -7.82 11.00 6.20
CA ILE A 124 -6.93 11.48 7.25
C ILE A 124 -7.46 12.85 7.69
N SER A 125 -7.96 12.93 8.92
CA SER A 125 -8.50 14.19 9.44
C SER A 125 -7.38 15.21 9.69
N LEU A 126 -7.70 16.51 9.56
CA LEU A 126 -6.78 17.59 9.93
C LEU A 126 -6.33 17.46 11.39
N GLN A 127 -7.23 17.06 12.29
CA GLN A 127 -6.89 16.80 13.69
C GLN A 127 -5.83 15.72 13.83
N SER A 128 -5.94 14.60 13.09
CA SER A 128 -4.93 13.54 13.12
C SER A 128 -3.58 14.03 12.60
N LEU A 129 -3.56 14.88 11.58
CA LEU A 129 -2.34 15.52 11.08
C LEU A 129 -1.71 16.46 12.12
N GLU A 130 -2.50 17.28 12.78
CA GLU A 130 -2.04 18.18 13.85
C GLU A 130 -1.44 17.40 15.03
N GLU A 131 -2.08 16.31 15.44
CA GLU A 131 -1.57 15.42 16.49
C GLU A 131 -0.23 14.76 16.09
N MET A 132 -0.06 14.37 14.81
CA MET A 132 1.19 13.82 14.28
C MET A 132 2.30 14.86 14.16
N GLN A 133 1.97 16.16 14.00
CA GLN A 133 2.92 17.25 13.90
C GLN A 133 3.81 17.34 15.14
N GLY A 134 3.24 17.16 16.32
CA GLY A 134 3.96 17.22 17.60
C GLY A 134 5.11 16.24 17.70
N ASN A 135 5.07 15.14 16.96
CA ASN A 135 6.10 14.09 16.91
C ASN A 135 7.09 14.26 15.75
N ASN A 136 6.94 15.27 14.89
CA ASN A 136 7.78 15.54 13.71
C ASN A 136 8.05 14.26 12.89
N SER A 137 6.99 13.45 12.69
CA SER A 137 7.06 12.16 12.03
C SER A 137 7.29 12.32 10.52
N LEU A 138 8.11 11.44 9.92
CA LEU A 138 8.28 11.38 8.46
C LEU A 138 6.95 11.14 7.76
N LEU A 139 6.05 10.37 8.37
CA LEU A 139 4.69 10.18 7.88
C LEU A 139 3.91 11.51 7.81
N TYR A 140 4.01 12.36 8.85
CA TYR A 140 3.40 13.68 8.85
C TYR A 140 3.89 14.51 7.66
N HIS A 141 5.19 14.53 7.42
CA HIS A 141 5.78 15.27 6.29
C HIS A 141 5.31 14.73 4.94
N LEU A 142 5.24 13.40 4.77
CA LEU A 142 4.71 12.78 3.55
C LEU A 142 3.26 13.22 3.30
N LEU A 143 2.41 13.17 4.34
CA LEU A 143 0.99 13.51 4.23
C LEU A 143 0.74 15.02 4.08
N LEU A 144 1.62 15.86 4.65
CA LEU A 144 1.51 17.32 4.60
C LEU A 144 2.04 17.92 3.30
N SER A 145 2.98 17.27 2.61
CA SER A 145 3.62 17.81 1.39
C SER A 145 2.62 18.28 0.35
N ARG A 146 1.44 17.67 0.33
CA ARG A 146 0.33 18.00 -0.56
C ARG A 146 -0.35 19.32 -0.23
N HIS A 147 -0.36 19.73 1.04
CA HIS A 147 -1.04 20.93 1.52
C HIS A 147 -0.13 22.17 1.52
N SER A 148 1.19 21.97 1.41
CA SER A 148 2.18 23.03 1.66
C SER A 148 3.02 23.43 0.45
N HIS A 149 2.83 22.86 -0.74
CA HIS A 149 3.70 23.06 -1.92
C HIS A 149 5.21 22.87 -1.63
N LEU A 150 5.53 22.17 -0.56
CA LEU A 150 6.91 21.79 -0.25
C LEU A 150 7.29 20.62 -1.16
N GLU A 151 8.27 20.82 -2.03
CA GLU A 151 8.88 19.75 -2.80
C GLU A 151 9.64 18.82 -1.82
N ILE A 152 8.96 17.75 -1.37
CA ILE A 152 9.64 16.66 -0.69
C ILE A 152 10.26 15.80 -1.79
N SER A 153 11.56 15.63 -1.76
CA SER A 153 12.31 14.82 -2.73
C SER A 153 11.93 13.34 -2.70
N GLN A 154 11.25 12.87 -1.65
CA GLN A 154 10.87 11.49 -1.44
C GLN A 154 9.36 11.38 -1.22
N ASN A 155 8.65 10.81 -2.20
CA ASN A 155 7.21 10.62 -2.19
C ASN A 155 6.78 9.21 -1.75
N PHE A 156 7.63 8.48 -1.06
CA PHE A 156 7.35 7.17 -0.48
C PHE A 156 8.19 6.92 0.78
N ILE A 157 7.74 5.97 1.59
CA ILE A 157 8.43 5.50 2.80
C ILE A 157 8.47 3.99 2.78
N ILE A 158 9.63 3.40 3.04
CA ILE A 158 9.79 1.97 3.32
C ILE A 158 9.98 1.80 4.83
N LEU A 159 9.15 0.93 5.43
CA LEU A 159 9.27 0.52 6.82
C LEU A 159 9.62 -0.97 6.86
N ARG A 160 10.70 -1.29 7.53
CA ARG A 160 11.12 -2.67 7.71
C ARG A 160 10.33 -3.32 8.84
N SER A 161 10.10 -4.61 8.73
CA SER A 161 9.28 -5.38 9.68
C SER A 161 9.74 -5.23 11.14
N GLU A 162 11.06 -5.16 11.38
CA GLU A 162 11.65 -4.94 12.70
C GLU A 162 11.36 -3.54 13.29
N GLU A 163 11.07 -2.55 12.45
CA GLU A 163 10.72 -1.19 12.87
C GLU A 163 9.26 -1.09 13.32
N ILE A 164 8.41 -2.03 12.88
CA ILE A 164 6.95 -1.99 13.04
C ILE A 164 6.35 -3.30 13.58
N PRO A 165 6.87 -3.89 14.66
CA PRO A 165 6.54 -5.27 15.08
C PRO A 165 5.06 -5.51 15.39
N LYS A 166 4.27 -4.45 15.67
CA LYS A 166 2.82 -4.55 15.96
C LYS A 166 1.92 -4.36 14.76
N VAL A 167 2.44 -3.78 13.69
CA VAL A 167 1.64 -3.41 12.51
C VAL A 167 1.19 -4.62 11.70
N PRO A 168 1.99 -5.69 11.48
CA PRO A 168 1.54 -6.86 10.75
C PRO A 168 0.26 -7.49 11.32
N GLN A 169 0.12 -7.58 12.64
CA GLN A 169 -1.08 -8.13 13.27
C GLN A 169 -2.32 -7.26 12.99
N LEU A 170 -2.17 -5.93 13.01
CA LEU A 170 -3.26 -5.01 12.66
C LEU A 170 -3.65 -5.14 11.19
N LEU A 171 -2.67 -5.21 10.29
CA LEU A 171 -2.91 -5.40 8.85
C LEU A 171 -3.61 -6.73 8.57
N HIS A 172 -3.17 -7.83 9.19
CA HIS A 172 -3.85 -9.14 9.04
C HIS A 172 -5.33 -9.04 9.43
N ARG A 173 -5.63 -8.35 10.54
CA ARG A 173 -7.01 -8.13 10.98
C ARG A 173 -7.80 -7.28 9.97
N MET A 174 -7.20 -6.22 9.42
CA MET A 174 -7.85 -5.38 8.41
C MET A 174 -8.13 -6.17 7.13
N ILE A 175 -7.17 -6.99 6.68
CA ILE A 175 -7.31 -7.84 5.49
C ILE A 175 -8.44 -8.86 5.71
N GLU A 176 -8.45 -9.53 6.87
CA GLU A 176 -9.50 -10.49 7.23
C GLU A 176 -10.89 -9.83 7.27
N GLU A 177 -11.00 -8.65 7.89
CA GLU A 177 -12.24 -7.86 7.97
C GLU A 177 -12.74 -7.43 6.58
N TYR A 178 -11.83 -7.10 5.68
CA TYR A 178 -12.17 -6.68 4.33
C TYR A 178 -12.70 -7.83 3.45
N PHE A 179 -12.03 -8.99 3.48
CA PHE A 179 -12.39 -10.12 2.62
C PHE A 179 -13.55 -10.95 3.19
N PHE A 180 -13.66 -11.04 4.51
CA PHE A 180 -14.70 -11.84 5.20
C PHE A 180 -15.70 -10.95 5.94
N GLN A 181 -16.27 -9.99 5.21
CA GLN A 181 -17.15 -8.94 5.74
C GLN A 181 -18.20 -9.46 6.72
N LYS A 182 -18.35 -8.72 7.82
CA LYS A 182 -19.36 -8.91 8.87
C LYS A 182 -20.08 -7.58 9.12
N ASP A 183 -21.00 -7.57 10.06
CA ASP A 183 -21.62 -6.33 10.52
C ASP A 183 -20.55 -5.34 10.99
N PHE A 184 -20.69 -4.08 10.60
CA PHE A 184 -19.78 -2.97 10.94
C PHE A 184 -18.38 -3.03 10.31
N SER A 185 -18.09 -3.91 9.34
CA SER A 185 -16.76 -4.06 8.74
C SER A 185 -16.21 -2.73 8.21
N GLN A 186 -17.03 -1.88 7.59
CA GLN A 186 -16.57 -0.59 7.07
C GLN A 186 -16.10 0.36 8.19
N GLU A 187 -16.85 0.42 9.30
CA GLU A 187 -16.48 1.25 10.46
C GLU A 187 -15.22 0.70 11.16
N ILE A 188 -15.13 -0.62 11.28
CA ILE A 188 -13.93 -1.28 11.85
C ILE A 188 -12.71 -0.97 10.98
N LEU A 189 -12.81 -1.07 9.67
CA LEU A 189 -11.72 -0.75 8.75
C LEU A 189 -11.30 0.71 8.85
N LYS A 190 -12.25 1.64 8.92
CA LYS A 190 -11.98 3.08 9.04
C LYS A 190 -11.22 3.41 10.33
N HIS A 191 -11.67 2.88 11.47
CA HIS A 191 -10.98 3.07 12.74
C HIS A 191 -9.62 2.36 12.77
N SER A 192 -9.51 1.19 12.15
CA SER A 192 -8.25 0.46 12.04
C SER A 192 -7.23 1.21 11.18
N LEU A 193 -7.65 1.88 10.10
CA LEU A 193 -6.78 2.75 9.32
C LEU A 193 -6.22 3.89 10.17
N SER A 194 -7.04 4.54 10.99
CA SER A 194 -6.58 5.59 11.90
C SER A 194 -5.53 5.07 12.88
N ILE A 195 -5.77 3.90 13.48
CA ILE A 195 -4.81 3.25 14.38
C ILE A 195 -3.51 2.91 13.63
N LEU A 196 -3.62 2.37 12.41
CA LEU A 196 -2.48 2.04 11.56
C LEU A 196 -1.59 3.27 11.32
N LEU A 197 -2.18 4.39 10.94
CA LEU A 197 -1.45 5.64 10.67
C LEU A 197 -0.72 6.15 11.93
N TYR A 198 -1.32 6.08 13.11
CA TYR A 198 -0.66 6.43 14.36
C TYR A 198 0.49 5.46 14.72
N GLU A 199 0.30 4.15 14.50
CA GLU A 199 1.37 3.17 14.72
C GLU A 199 2.55 3.41 13.77
N LEU A 200 2.29 3.72 12.50
CA LEU A 200 3.33 4.08 11.54
C LEU A 200 4.03 5.40 11.92
N ALA A 201 3.25 6.43 12.32
CA ALA A 201 3.80 7.73 12.70
C ALA A 201 4.77 7.61 13.89
N ARG A 202 4.43 6.85 14.90
CA ARG A 202 5.29 6.69 16.09
C ARG A 202 6.49 5.76 15.87
N SER A 203 6.44 4.89 14.86
CA SER A 203 7.55 4.02 14.49
C SER A 203 8.61 4.72 13.62
N LEU A 204 8.30 5.89 13.06
CA LEU A 204 9.19 6.69 12.25
C LEU A 204 9.80 7.82 13.09
N PRO A 205 10.93 7.60 13.76
CA PRO A 205 11.58 8.64 14.54
C PRO A 205 12.07 9.76 13.62
N ASN A 206 11.93 10.98 14.09
CA ASN A 206 12.33 12.28 13.55
C ASN A 206 13.00 12.26 12.17
N ALA A 207 12.31 12.81 11.17
CA ALA A 207 12.76 12.92 9.77
C ALA A 207 14.20 13.47 9.61
N GLN A 208 14.69 14.25 10.55
CA GLN A 208 16.04 14.82 10.52
C GLN A 208 17.17 13.78 10.63
N LYS A 209 16.94 12.58 11.15
CA LYS A 209 18.00 11.56 11.28
C LYS A 209 18.19 10.70 10.01
N LYS A 210 17.19 10.57 9.14
CA LYS A 210 17.29 9.76 7.90
C LYS A 210 17.68 10.56 6.65
N ILE A 211 17.64 11.89 6.68
CA ILE A 211 18.08 12.76 5.56
C ILE A 211 19.61 12.95 5.57
N LEU A 212 20.29 12.58 6.63
CA LEU A 212 21.73 12.77 6.84
C LEU A 212 22.58 11.49 6.67
N GLN A 213 22.00 10.40 6.17
CA GLN A 213 22.69 9.18 5.74
C GLN A 213 22.42 8.88 4.26
#